data_8ba3877bfb2d5dd35209e7fc575071d8
#
_entry.id   8ba3877bfb2d5dd35209e7fc575071d8
#
_cell.length_a   1.000
_cell.length_b   1.000
_cell.length_c   1.000
_cell.angle_alpha   90.00
_cell.angle_beta   90.00
_cell.angle_gamma   90.00
#
_symmetry.space_group_name_H-M   'P 1'
#
loop_
_entity.id
_entity.type
_entity.pdbx_description
1 polymer ?
#
loop_
_entity_poly.entity_id
_entity_poly.type
_entity_poly.pdbx_seq_one_letter_code
_entity_poly.pdbx_strand_id
1 'polypeptide(L)'
;MKFPFYIAKRYLFSKSSNNAINIITIIAAIGVFAGAFSLFIVLSGFSGLREFSLAFANEFDPDLKVIPKTGKTITFSKNLEEEFAKIEGIANYSKTIEERVFLEYKEKTAWAFIKGVDERYQQVTVIDSSVDGTWFTSSEPQVVIGADISRKLNPGIFNYNRPMRLIVPKPGKGQVTNPADAFNQKSVVVSCTLPIKEMVTVR
;
A
#
# COMPACT_ATOMS: atom_id res chain seq x y z
N MET A 1 -22.83 45.07 14.47
CA MET A 1 -21.44 44.84 14.93
C MET A 1 -21.46 44.81 16.45
N LYS A 2 -20.86 43.78 17.05
CA LYS A 2 -20.84 43.65 18.52
C LYS A 2 -19.89 44.71 19.10
N PHE A 3 -20.38 45.49 20.04
CA PHE A 3 -19.70 46.62 20.70
C PHE A 3 -18.25 46.26 21.16
N PRO A 4 -17.99 45.07 21.73
CA PRO A 4 -16.61 44.67 22.09
C PRO A 4 -15.64 44.66 20.92
N PHE A 5 -16.09 44.22 19.73
CA PHE A 5 -15.24 44.14 18.53
C PHE A 5 -14.86 45.54 18.01
N TYR A 6 -15.79 46.50 18.12
CA TYR A 6 -15.53 47.89 17.75
C TYR A 6 -14.46 48.53 18.67
N ILE A 7 -14.57 48.28 19.98
CA ILE A 7 -13.59 48.76 20.95
C ILE A 7 -12.22 48.14 20.68
N ALA A 8 -12.14 46.79 20.49
CA ALA A 8 -10.91 46.10 20.20
C ALA A 8 -10.22 46.62 18.94
N LYS A 9 -10.96 46.82 17.85
CA LYS A 9 -10.47 47.42 16.62
C LYS A 9 -9.92 48.83 16.81
N ARG A 10 -10.64 49.68 17.57
CA ARG A 10 -10.21 51.05 17.84
C ARG A 10 -8.93 51.08 18.67
N TYR A 11 -8.79 50.21 19.67
CA TYR A 11 -7.56 50.11 20.49
C TYR A 11 -6.37 49.60 19.67
N LEU A 12 -6.59 48.64 18.80
CA LEU A 12 -5.54 48.07 17.97
C LEU A 12 -4.92 49.09 16.99
N PHE A 13 -5.73 50.01 16.48
CA PHE A 13 -5.30 50.98 15.46
C PHE A 13 -5.15 52.41 16.02
N SER A 14 -5.35 52.61 17.34
CA SER A 14 -5.15 53.95 17.94
C SER A 14 -3.64 54.18 18.11
N LYS A 15 -3.16 55.29 17.53
CA LYS A 15 -1.78 55.72 17.74
C LYS A 15 -1.62 56.22 19.17
N SER A 16 -0.88 55.50 20.00
CA SER A 16 -0.42 56.00 21.30
C SER A 16 0.70 57.04 21.07
N SER A 17 0.76 58.06 21.89
CA SER A 17 1.84 59.06 21.82
C SER A 17 3.23 58.45 22.13
N ASN A 18 3.30 57.27 22.75
CA ASN A 18 4.52 56.52 23.00
C ASN A 18 4.77 55.49 21.95
N ASN A 19 5.76 55.69 21.07
CA ASN A 19 6.16 54.76 20.03
C ASN A 19 6.51 53.34 20.53
N ALA A 20 7.01 53.24 21.79
CA ALA A 20 7.37 51.95 22.40
C ALA A 20 6.15 51.01 22.54
N ILE A 21 5.01 51.52 22.96
CA ILE A 21 3.77 50.69 23.15
C ILE A 21 3.30 50.14 21.80
N ASN A 22 3.34 50.93 20.74
CA ASN A 22 2.94 50.51 19.40
C ASN A 22 3.88 49.40 18.87
N ILE A 23 5.16 49.52 19.09
CA ILE A 23 6.17 48.52 18.71
C ILE A 23 5.91 47.19 19.43
N ILE A 24 5.70 47.21 20.73
CA ILE A 24 5.42 46.00 21.54
C ILE A 24 4.15 45.32 21.06
N THR A 25 3.10 46.09 20.76
CA THR A 25 1.83 45.52 20.26
C THR A 25 1.98 44.90 18.89
N ILE A 26 2.77 45.49 17.99
CA ILE A 26 3.07 44.91 16.68
C ILE A 26 3.86 43.61 16.82
N ILE A 27 4.89 43.60 17.65
CA ILE A 27 5.70 42.38 17.89
C ILE A 27 4.82 41.24 18.46
N ALA A 28 3.97 41.57 19.43
CA ALA A 28 3.04 40.60 20.02
C ALA A 28 2.06 40.06 18.97
N ALA A 29 1.49 40.92 18.12
CA ALA A 29 0.58 40.52 17.05
C ALA A 29 1.27 39.62 16.01
N ILE A 30 2.50 39.96 15.61
CA ILE A 30 3.31 39.11 14.71
C ILE A 30 3.61 37.75 15.37
N GLY A 31 3.94 37.73 16.65
CA GLY A 31 4.19 36.47 17.37
C GLY A 31 2.98 35.55 17.41
N VAL A 32 1.80 36.09 17.72
CA VAL A 32 0.54 35.31 17.69
C VAL A 32 0.22 34.83 16.29
N PHE A 33 0.37 35.69 15.27
CA PHE A 33 0.15 35.32 13.88
C PHE A 33 1.10 34.22 13.43
N ALA A 34 2.39 34.37 13.72
CA ALA A 34 3.38 33.37 13.33
C ALA A 34 3.14 32.02 14.01
N GLY A 35 2.75 32.03 15.30
CA GLY A 35 2.39 30.83 16.04
C GLY A 35 1.16 30.12 15.45
N ALA A 36 0.08 30.86 15.21
CA ALA A 36 -1.13 30.32 14.60
C ALA A 36 -0.89 29.79 13.17
N PHE A 37 -0.12 30.52 12.38
CA PHE A 37 0.23 30.15 11.02
C PHE A 37 1.11 28.90 10.96
N SER A 38 2.10 28.80 11.86
CA SER A 38 2.93 27.60 12.00
C SER A 38 2.10 26.36 12.35
N LEU A 39 1.21 26.50 13.32
CA LEU A 39 0.28 25.41 13.70
C LEU A 39 -0.61 24.99 12.53
N PHE A 40 -1.15 25.96 11.79
CA PHE A 40 -1.96 25.68 10.61
C PHE A 40 -1.19 24.88 9.55
N ILE A 41 0.06 25.27 9.24
CA ILE A 41 0.89 24.56 8.27
C ILE A 41 1.13 23.11 8.73
N VAL A 42 1.49 22.91 10.00
CA VAL A 42 1.76 21.58 10.55
C VAL A 42 0.51 20.69 10.49
N LEU A 43 -0.64 21.19 10.93
CA LEU A 43 -1.89 20.43 10.93
C LEU A 43 -2.37 20.13 9.49
N SER A 44 -2.25 21.09 8.58
CA SER A 44 -2.62 20.91 7.17
C SER A 44 -1.72 19.88 6.49
N GLY A 45 -0.41 19.97 6.70
CA GLY A 45 0.55 18.99 6.16
C GLY A 45 0.33 17.58 6.71
N PHE A 46 0.06 17.47 8.01
CA PHE A 46 -0.23 16.17 8.63
C PHE A 46 -1.54 15.55 8.14
N SER A 47 -2.58 16.38 7.98
CA SER A 47 -3.88 15.93 7.42
C SER A 47 -3.73 15.41 5.99
N GLY A 48 -3.01 16.15 5.13
CA GLY A 48 -2.76 15.72 3.76
C GLY A 48 -1.92 14.44 3.67
N LEU A 49 -0.89 14.31 4.53
CA LEU A 49 -0.08 13.09 4.57
C LEU A 49 -0.89 11.87 5.04
N ARG A 50 -1.80 12.07 5.99
CA ARG A 50 -2.69 11.01 6.48
C ARG A 50 -3.65 10.54 5.37
N GLU A 51 -4.31 11.47 4.67
CA GLU A 51 -5.20 11.14 3.55
C GLU A 51 -4.44 10.39 2.44
N PHE A 52 -3.27 10.88 2.06
CA PHE A 52 -2.41 10.23 1.10
C PHE A 52 -2.03 8.81 1.51
N SER A 53 -1.63 8.60 2.76
CA SER A 53 -1.27 7.28 3.28
C SER A 53 -2.45 6.31 3.31
N LEU A 54 -3.65 6.79 3.65
CA LEU A 54 -4.86 5.98 3.66
C LEU A 54 -5.34 5.64 2.24
N ALA A 55 -5.23 6.56 1.29
CA ALA A 55 -5.56 6.30 -0.10
C ALA A 55 -4.71 5.15 -0.66
N PHE A 56 -3.41 5.16 -0.41
CA PHE A 56 -2.52 4.07 -0.82
C PHE A 56 -2.81 2.73 -0.16
N ALA A 57 -3.20 2.72 1.13
CA ALA A 57 -3.54 1.48 1.83
C ALA A 57 -4.85 0.87 1.31
N ASN A 58 -5.83 1.72 1.00
CA ASN A 58 -7.17 1.26 0.60
C ASN A 58 -7.25 0.76 -0.86
N GLU A 59 -6.33 1.16 -1.73
CA GLU A 59 -6.38 0.74 -3.14
C GLU A 59 -6.00 -0.74 -3.34
N PHE A 60 -5.13 -1.29 -2.51
CA PHE A 60 -4.54 -2.62 -2.72
C PHE A 60 -4.86 -3.62 -1.62
N ASP A 61 -5.37 -3.17 -0.48
CA ASP A 61 -5.74 -4.03 0.63
C ASP A 61 -7.27 -4.18 0.71
N PRO A 62 -7.79 -5.38 0.98
CA PRO A 62 -9.22 -5.58 1.23
C PRO A 62 -9.62 -4.94 2.55
N ASP A 63 -10.90 -4.57 2.71
CA ASP A 63 -11.44 -4.01 3.94
C ASP A 63 -11.23 -4.92 5.15
N LEU A 64 -11.30 -6.24 4.93
CA LEU A 64 -11.10 -7.26 5.97
C LEU A 64 -10.21 -8.39 5.45
N LYS A 65 -9.23 -8.80 6.27
CA LYS A 65 -8.39 -9.96 6.04
C LYS A 65 -8.58 -10.99 7.14
N VAL A 66 -9.05 -12.18 6.78
CA VAL A 66 -9.20 -13.31 7.70
C VAL A 66 -7.91 -14.12 7.70
N ILE A 67 -7.30 -14.27 8.85
CA ILE A 67 -6.06 -15.03 9.05
C ILE A 67 -6.29 -16.19 10.02
N PRO A 68 -5.58 -17.32 9.90
CA PRO A 68 -5.70 -18.43 10.84
C PRO A 68 -5.18 -18.03 12.23
N LYS A 69 -5.85 -18.51 13.28
CA LYS A 69 -5.38 -18.34 14.67
C LYS A 69 -4.10 -19.14 14.94
N THR A 70 -3.95 -20.27 14.27
CA THR A 70 -2.79 -21.17 14.39
C THR A 70 -2.41 -21.72 13.01
N GLY A 71 -1.12 -21.81 12.73
CA GLY A 71 -0.62 -22.25 11.43
C GLY A 71 -0.58 -21.12 10.38
N LYS A 72 -0.41 -21.51 9.12
CA LYS A 72 -0.27 -20.59 7.99
C LYS A 72 -1.49 -20.54 7.07
N THR A 73 -2.32 -21.58 7.09
CA THR A 73 -3.42 -21.75 6.13
C THR A 73 -4.73 -22.10 6.84
N ILE A 74 -5.82 -21.70 6.23
CA ILE A 74 -7.19 -22.09 6.58
C ILE A 74 -7.68 -23.05 5.51
N THR A 75 -8.22 -24.20 5.93
CA THR A 75 -8.93 -25.10 5.00
C THR A 75 -10.30 -24.51 4.68
N PHE A 76 -10.46 -24.04 3.46
CA PHE A 76 -11.70 -23.45 3.01
C PHE A 76 -12.63 -24.54 2.46
N SER A 77 -13.49 -25.09 3.35
CA SER A 77 -14.48 -26.12 3.00
C SER A 77 -15.73 -25.48 2.36
N LYS A 78 -16.54 -26.33 1.67
CA LYS A 78 -17.83 -25.89 1.10
C LYS A 78 -18.78 -25.34 2.17
N ASN A 79 -18.80 -25.95 3.34
CA ASN A 79 -19.64 -25.46 4.46
C ASN A 79 -19.22 -24.04 4.90
N LEU A 80 -17.93 -23.76 4.96
CA LEU A 80 -17.43 -22.43 5.29
C LEU A 80 -17.79 -21.41 4.21
N GLU A 81 -17.75 -21.80 2.95
CA GLU A 81 -18.17 -20.97 1.82
C GLU A 81 -19.66 -20.59 1.91
N GLU A 82 -20.52 -21.55 2.27
CA GLU A 82 -21.94 -21.31 2.48
C GLU A 82 -22.24 -20.43 3.71
N GLU A 83 -21.44 -20.53 4.76
CA GLU A 83 -21.54 -19.66 5.93
C GLU A 83 -21.14 -18.23 5.60
N PHE A 84 -20.04 -18.04 4.84
CA PHE A 84 -19.62 -16.71 4.37
C PHE A 84 -20.70 -16.04 3.50
N ALA A 85 -21.35 -16.81 2.64
CA ALA A 85 -22.42 -16.29 1.77
C ALA A 85 -23.67 -15.82 2.55
N LYS A 86 -23.85 -16.24 3.79
CA LYS A 86 -25.01 -15.87 4.65
C LYS A 86 -24.73 -14.62 5.48
N ILE A 87 -23.48 -14.15 5.57
CA ILE A 87 -23.12 -12.99 6.38
C ILE A 87 -23.55 -11.72 5.66
N GLU A 88 -24.49 -10.99 6.24
CA GLU A 88 -24.89 -9.68 5.72
C GLU A 88 -23.74 -8.68 5.82
N GLY A 89 -23.52 -7.90 4.78
CA GLY A 89 -22.47 -6.88 4.71
C GLY A 89 -21.19 -7.32 4.00
N ILE A 90 -21.05 -8.60 3.61
CA ILE A 90 -19.96 -9.07 2.76
C ILE A 90 -20.41 -9.03 1.31
N ALA A 91 -19.86 -8.10 0.52
CA ALA A 91 -20.18 -7.99 -0.90
C ALA A 91 -19.44 -9.05 -1.73
N ASN A 92 -18.13 -9.19 -1.51
CA ASN A 92 -17.26 -10.12 -2.23
C ASN A 92 -16.17 -10.64 -1.29
N TYR A 93 -15.64 -11.82 -1.60
CA TYR A 93 -14.46 -12.37 -0.93
C TYR A 93 -13.54 -13.07 -1.95
N SER A 94 -12.25 -13.08 -1.65
CA SER A 94 -11.22 -13.75 -2.44
C SER A 94 -10.34 -14.61 -1.55
N LYS A 95 -9.89 -15.73 -2.10
CA LYS A 95 -8.95 -16.64 -1.43
C LYS A 95 -7.53 -16.27 -1.84
N THR A 96 -6.67 -16.07 -0.84
CA THR A 96 -5.27 -15.72 -1.09
C THR A 96 -4.31 -16.65 -0.36
N ILE A 97 -3.16 -16.89 -0.95
CA ILE A 97 -2.05 -17.61 -0.32
C ILE A 97 -0.82 -16.71 -0.38
N GLU A 98 -0.15 -16.51 0.75
CA GLU A 98 1.07 -15.70 0.83
C GLU A 98 2.24 -16.56 1.31
N GLU A 99 3.34 -16.54 0.56
CA GLU A 99 4.60 -17.22 0.91
C GLU A 99 5.82 -16.39 0.53
N ARG A 100 6.96 -16.69 1.14
CA ARG A 100 8.23 -16.10 0.74
C ARG A 100 8.75 -16.78 -0.51
N VAL A 101 9.27 -15.98 -1.42
CA VAL A 101 9.81 -16.43 -2.69
C VAL A 101 11.17 -15.78 -2.96
N PHE A 102 12.04 -16.53 -3.59
CA PHE A 102 13.28 -16.02 -4.14
C PHE A 102 13.08 -15.77 -5.63
N LEU A 103 13.40 -14.56 -6.07
CA LEU A 103 13.27 -14.12 -7.44
C LEU A 103 14.65 -14.04 -8.08
N GLU A 104 14.76 -14.54 -9.29
CA GLU A 104 15.96 -14.44 -10.09
C GLU A 104 15.63 -13.90 -11.48
N TYR A 105 16.36 -12.90 -11.89
CA TYR A 105 16.27 -12.32 -13.23
C TYR A 105 17.66 -11.93 -13.73
N LYS A 106 18.15 -12.59 -14.77
CA LYS A 106 19.55 -12.48 -15.22
C LYS A 106 20.51 -12.80 -14.07
N GLU A 107 21.40 -11.89 -13.74
CA GLU A 107 22.37 -12.00 -12.65
C GLU A 107 21.90 -11.37 -11.35
N LYS A 108 20.66 -10.86 -11.33
CA LYS A 108 20.07 -10.18 -10.17
C LYS A 108 19.11 -11.10 -9.43
N THR A 109 19.11 -10.95 -8.12
CA THR A 109 18.25 -11.72 -7.23
C THR A 109 17.56 -10.81 -6.22
N ALA A 110 16.37 -11.21 -5.76
CA ALA A 110 15.62 -10.50 -4.72
C ALA A 110 14.75 -11.46 -3.92
N TRP A 111 14.56 -11.16 -2.65
CA TRP A 111 13.54 -11.79 -1.83
C TRP A 111 12.26 -10.99 -1.97
N ALA A 112 11.13 -11.69 -2.02
CA ALA A 112 9.81 -11.07 -2.10
C ALA A 112 8.76 -11.94 -1.38
N PHE A 113 7.58 -11.37 -1.19
CA PHE A 113 6.40 -12.14 -0.82
C PHE A 113 5.58 -12.39 -2.09
N ILE A 114 5.26 -13.65 -2.35
CA ILE A 114 4.32 -14.03 -3.41
C ILE A 114 2.92 -14.11 -2.83
N LYS A 115 1.96 -13.49 -3.50
CA LYS A 115 0.54 -13.59 -3.20
C LYS A 115 -0.15 -14.32 -4.37
N GLY A 116 -0.55 -15.55 -4.14
CA GLY A 116 -1.45 -16.27 -5.04
C GLY A 116 -2.88 -15.80 -4.81
N VAL A 117 -3.60 -15.48 -5.88
CA VAL A 117 -4.97 -14.94 -5.82
C VAL A 117 -5.91 -15.74 -6.73
N ASP A 118 -7.20 -15.73 -6.42
CA ASP A 118 -8.24 -16.31 -7.24
C ASP A 118 -8.85 -15.27 -8.23
N GLU A 119 -9.81 -15.71 -9.04
CA GLU A 119 -10.47 -14.86 -10.05
C GLU A 119 -11.27 -13.71 -9.45
N ARG A 120 -11.71 -13.85 -8.20
CA ARG A 120 -12.54 -12.86 -7.51
C ARG A 120 -11.70 -11.73 -6.91
N TYR A 121 -10.38 -11.86 -6.89
CA TYR A 121 -9.48 -10.90 -6.23
C TYR A 121 -9.67 -9.46 -6.75
N GLN A 122 -9.86 -9.28 -8.06
CA GLN A 122 -10.12 -7.97 -8.66
C GLN A 122 -11.47 -7.34 -8.25
N GLN A 123 -12.41 -8.14 -7.74
CA GLN A 123 -13.69 -7.64 -7.25
C GLN A 123 -13.63 -7.20 -5.78
N VAL A 124 -12.59 -7.65 -5.06
CA VAL A 124 -12.36 -7.35 -3.66
C VAL A 124 -11.40 -6.18 -3.48
N THR A 125 -10.46 -6.02 -4.43
CA THR A 125 -9.48 -4.94 -4.43
C THR A 125 -9.70 -4.06 -5.65
N VAL A 126 -9.81 -2.76 -5.44
CA VAL A 126 -9.92 -1.78 -6.52
C VAL A 126 -8.52 -1.59 -7.12
N ILE A 127 -8.19 -2.42 -8.11
CA ILE A 127 -6.96 -2.24 -8.88
C ILE A 127 -7.28 -1.29 -10.03
N ASP A 128 -7.01 -0.01 -9.82
CA ASP A 128 -7.26 1.03 -10.80
C ASP A 128 -6.22 1.00 -11.92
N SER A 129 -6.60 1.60 -13.04
CA SER A 129 -5.84 1.72 -14.30
C SER A 129 -4.57 2.60 -14.23
N SER A 130 -4.19 3.09 -13.06
CA SER A 130 -2.97 3.88 -12.84
C SER A 130 -1.67 3.07 -12.78
N VAL A 131 -1.71 1.81 -13.19
CA VAL A 131 -0.60 0.88 -13.15
C VAL A 131 0.09 0.74 -14.51
N ASP A 132 1.42 0.67 -14.51
CA ASP A 132 2.19 0.37 -15.71
C ASP A 132 1.96 -1.08 -16.14
N GLY A 133 1.23 -1.29 -17.25
CA GLY A 133 0.93 -2.61 -17.79
C GLY A 133 -0.54 -3.01 -17.67
N THR A 134 -0.80 -4.31 -17.77
CA THR A 134 -2.14 -4.89 -17.64
C THR A 134 -2.16 -5.97 -16.57
N TRP A 135 -3.29 -6.09 -15.88
CA TRP A 135 -3.49 -7.21 -14.97
C TRP A 135 -3.34 -8.54 -15.72
N PHE A 136 -2.77 -9.54 -15.09
CA PHE A 136 -2.49 -10.82 -15.73
C PHE A 136 -3.76 -11.56 -16.17
N THR A 137 -3.66 -12.29 -17.29
CA THR A 137 -4.71 -13.15 -17.81
C THR A 137 -4.47 -14.59 -17.36
N SER A 138 -5.55 -15.32 -17.11
CA SER A 138 -5.51 -16.68 -16.55
C SER A 138 -4.82 -17.75 -17.37
N SER A 139 -4.56 -17.51 -18.64
CA SER A 139 -4.01 -18.50 -19.59
C SER A 139 -2.48 -18.53 -19.66
N GLU A 140 -1.80 -17.52 -19.13
CA GLU A 140 -0.35 -17.37 -19.25
C GLU A 140 0.31 -17.31 -17.87
N PRO A 141 1.59 -17.76 -17.75
CA PRO A 141 2.35 -17.65 -16.52
C PRO A 141 2.82 -16.20 -16.29
N GLN A 142 1.87 -15.31 -16.06
CA GLN A 142 2.09 -13.89 -15.83
C GLN A 142 2.09 -13.58 -14.34
N VAL A 143 2.79 -12.51 -13.97
CA VAL A 143 2.86 -11.99 -12.59
C VAL A 143 2.80 -10.47 -12.59
N VAL A 144 2.24 -9.93 -11.53
CA VAL A 144 2.29 -8.52 -11.20
C VAL A 144 3.31 -8.33 -10.09
N ILE A 145 4.20 -7.36 -10.23
CA ILE A 145 5.28 -7.11 -9.26
C ILE A 145 5.17 -5.73 -8.64
N GLY A 146 5.64 -5.60 -7.42
CA GLY A 146 5.77 -4.31 -6.75
C GLY A 146 6.90 -3.45 -7.33
N ALA A 147 6.77 -2.14 -7.25
CA ALA A 147 7.72 -1.16 -7.77
C ALA A 147 9.15 -1.36 -7.23
N ASP A 148 9.31 -1.77 -5.97
CA ASP A 148 10.64 -2.03 -5.40
C ASP A 148 11.34 -3.22 -6.07
N ILE A 149 10.59 -4.28 -6.38
CA ILE A 149 11.09 -5.44 -7.10
C ILE A 149 11.41 -5.05 -8.54
N SER A 150 10.52 -4.28 -9.17
CA SER A 150 10.73 -3.75 -10.52
C SER A 150 12.04 -2.94 -10.60
N ARG A 151 12.30 -2.06 -9.64
CA ARG A 151 13.54 -1.27 -9.59
C ARG A 151 14.80 -2.11 -9.33
N LYS A 152 14.70 -3.12 -8.44
CA LYS A 152 15.85 -4.00 -8.10
C LYS A 152 16.24 -4.89 -9.26
N LEU A 153 15.26 -5.56 -9.87
CA LEU A 153 15.50 -6.59 -10.89
C LEU A 153 15.49 -6.03 -12.32
N ASN A 154 14.66 -5.03 -12.58
CA ASN A 154 14.41 -4.42 -13.89
C ASN A 154 14.05 -5.47 -14.98
N PRO A 155 12.99 -6.28 -14.78
CA PRO A 155 12.64 -7.37 -15.68
C PRO A 155 12.03 -6.90 -17.00
N GLY A 156 11.50 -5.67 -17.03
CA GLY A 156 10.66 -5.16 -18.13
C GLY A 156 9.26 -5.80 -18.13
N ILE A 157 8.31 -5.12 -18.73
CA ILE A 157 6.93 -5.60 -18.87
C ILE A 157 6.82 -6.39 -20.17
N PHE A 158 6.11 -7.52 -20.16
CA PHE A 158 5.90 -8.44 -21.30
C PHE A 158 7.19 -8.93 -21.97
N ASN A 159 8.25 -9.15 -21.21
CA ASN A 159 9.50 -9.66 -21.73
C ASN A 159 9.51 -11.20 -21.80
N TYR A 160 8.87 -11.75 -22.82
CA TYR A 160 8.77 -13.20 -23.04
C TYR A 160 10.11 -13.86 -23.41
N ASN A 161 11.06 -13.10 -23.96
CA ASN A 161 12.38 -13.63 -24.34
C ASN A 161 13.25 -13.94 -23.11
N ARG A 162 12.97 -13.28 -21.99
CA ARG A 162 13.73 -13.47 -20.74
C ARG A 162 12.77 -13.46 -19.55
N PRO A 163 12.11 -14.60 -19.29
CA PRO A 163 11.22 -14.71 -18.14
C PRO A 163 11.98 -14.65 -16.82
N MET A 164 11.32 -14.14 -15.80
CA MET A 164 11.80 -14.14 -14.42
C MET A 164 11.56 -15.51 -13.80
N ARG A 165 12.49 -16.01 -12.98
CA ARG A 165 12.35 -17.26 -12.24
C ARG A 165 11.84 -17.00 -10.83
N LEU A 166 10.75 -17.68 -10.47
CA LEU A 166 10.26 -17.81 -9.12
C LEU A 166 10.79 -19.09 -8.51
N ILE A 167 11.40 -19.01 -7.34
CA ILE A 167 11.99 -20.14 -6.62
C ILE A 167 11.35 -20.18 -5.23
N VAL A 168 10.56 -21.23 -4.97
CA VAL A 168 9.83 -21.41 -3.71
C VAL A 168 10.31 -22.68 -3.04
N PRO A 169 10.66 -22.66 -1.74
CA PRO A 169 11.01 -23.87 -1.01
C PRO A 169 9.82 -24.86 -1.01
N LYS A 170 10.10 -26.13 -1.24
CA LYS A 170 9.08 -27.18 -1.09
C LYS A 170 8.71 -27.34 0.37
N PRO A 171 7.42 -27.40 0.70
CA PRO A 171 7.00 -27.72 2.05
C PRO A 171 7.37 -29.16 2.37
N GLY A 172 8.03 -29.38 3.52
CA GLY A 172 8.39 -30.73 3.97
C GLY A 172 9.27 -30.70 5.23
N LYS A 173 9.28 -31.80 5.97
CA LYS A 173 10.15 -32.03 7.15
C LYS A 173 11.26 -33.04 6.85
N GLY A 174 11.41 -33.49 5.61
CA GLY A 174 12.39 -34.49 5.20
C GLY A 174 13.79 -33.94 4.99
N GLN A 175 14.80 -34.81 5.09
CA GLN A 175 16.17 -34.48 4.75
C GLN A 175 16.29 -34.38 3.22
N VAL A 176 16.72 -33.23 2.73
CA VAL A 176 16.87 -32.98 1.29
C VAL A 176 18.20 -33.56 0.86
N THR A 177 18.16 -34.62 0.10
CA THR A 177 19.39 -35.33 -0.39
C THR A 177 20.00 -34.58 -1.57
N ASN A 178 19.19 -33.94 -2.41
CA ASN A 178 19.65 -33.13 -3.54
C ASN A 178 19.13 -31.71 -3.42
N PRO A 179 19.98 -30.67 -3.37
CA PRO A 179 19.56 -29.28 -3.26
C PRO A 179 18.59 -28.84 -4.35
N ALA A 180 18.68 -29.40 -5.56
CA ALA A 180 17.77 -29.08 -6.66
C ALA A 180 16.30 -29.49 -6.38
N ASP A 181 16.14 -30.57 -5.59
CA ASP A 181 14.79 -31.06 -5.23
C ASP A 181 14.14 -30.30 -4.09
N ALA A 182 14.89 -29.40 -3.41
CA ALA A 182 14.39 -28.58 -2.31
C ALA A 182 13.44 -27.46 -2.74
N PHE A 183 13.47 -27.10 -4.01
CA PHE A 183 12.78 -25.93 -4.52
C PHE A 183 11.87 -26.27 -5.70
N ASN A 184 10.73 -25.60 -5.72
CA ASN A 184 9.89 -25.49 -6.91
C ASN A 184 10.30 -24.24 -7.68
N GLN A 185 10.50 -24.37 -8.98
CA GLN A 185 10.87 -23.26 -9.86
C GLN A 185 9.80 -23.08 -10.94
N LYS A 186 9.43 -21.85 -11.21
CA LYS A 186 8.51 -21.49 -12.29
C LYS A 186 9.00 -20.23 -13.00
N SER A 187 9.04 -20.29 -14.33
CA SER A 187 9.33 -19.11 -15.16
C SER A 187 8.04 -18.31 -15.38
N VAL A 188 8.11 -17.01 -15.18
CA VAL A 188 6.96 -16.11 -15.28
C VAL A 188 7.35 -14.83 -16.00
N VAL A 189 6.37 -14.20 -16.63
CA VAL A 189 6.53 -12.92 -17.32
C VAL A 189 5.84 -11.83 -16.52
N VAL A 190 6.48 -10.70 -16.35
CA VAL A 190 5.89 -9.55 -15.67
C VAL A 190 4.90 -8.88 -16.61
N SER A 191 3.64 -8.79 -16.21
CA SER A 191 2.56 -8.14 -16.97
C SER A 191 2.28 -6.72 -16.50
N CYS A 192 2.57 -6.42 -15.23
CA CYS A 192 2.23 -5.14 -14.62
C CYS A 192 3.15 -4.84 -13.43
N THR A 193 3.35 -3.55 -13.16
CA THR A 193 4.04 -3.07 -11.95
C THR A 193 3.09 -2.23 -11.11
N LEU A 194 2.94 -2.59 -9.83
CA LEU A 194 2.13 -1.87 -8.86
C LEU A 194 3.00 -0.93 -7.99
N PRO A 195 2.48 0.19 -7.52
CA PRO A 195 3.20 1.09 -6.60
C PRO A 195 3.39 0.52 -5.18
N ILE A 196 3.22 -0.79 -4.99
CA ILE A 196 3.38 -1.52 -3.73
C ILE A 196 4.83 -1.95 -3.56
N LYS A 197 5.25 -2.13 -2.29
CA LYS A 197 6.59 -2.65 -1.96
C LYS A 197 6.62 -4.18 -2.11
N GLU A 198 7.75 -4.77 -2.33
CA GLU A 198 8.18 -6.18 -2.15
C GLU A 198 7.15 -7.32 -2.36
N MET A 199 6.10 -7.12 -3.15
CA MET A 199 5.08 -8.14 -3.40
C MET A 199 5.07 -8.58 -4.88
N VAL A 200 4.84 -9.87 -5.08
CA VAL A 200 4.60 -10.48 -6.40
C VAL A 200 3.23 -11.15 -6.35
N THR A 201 2.32 -10.74 -7.20
CA THR A 201 0.98 -11.34 -7.29
C THR A 201 0.94 -12.30 -8.48
N VAL A 202 0.47 -13.51 -8.23
CA VAL A 202 0.29 -14.59 -9.23
C VAL A 202 -1.10 -15.18 -9.09
N ARG A 203 -1.55 -15.83 -10.13
CA ARG A 203 -2.78 -16.60 -10.13
C ARG A 203 -2.53 -18.09 -10.05
#